data_c1c27bff0c59668db1fb06788e0f612b
#
_entry.id   c1c27bff0c59668db1fb06788e0f612b
#
_cell.length_a   1.000
_cell.length_b   1.000
_cell.length_c   1.000
_cell.angle_alpha   90.00
_cell.angle_beta   90.00
_cell.angle_gamma   90.00
#
_symmetry.space_group_name_H-M   'P 1'
#
loop_
_entity.id
_entity.type
_entity.pdbx_description
1 polymer ?
#
loop_
_entity_poly.entity_id
_entity_poly.type
_entity_poly.pdbx_seq_one_letter_code
_entity_poly.pdbx_strand_id
1 'polypeptide(L)'
;MNTDFLKLIGIAALTALAQGARAELKWEQTSVDLKPALGDKQAVAHFKYENIGKTPVHFKSVRASCGCTAAQTQNEKVGPGEKGEVTATFNIGGRTGTQVKTVTVQTDDPDPSHATTMLTLKTVITPLLEIQPTLVFWQNGEEPKPKIITAKANKDAAIKKLDVISSVPDFTAKVDAGSAPNEFRISVQPRDTSRAVYATLTIKPDSPVNTASTFPAAARVMPPAPTPATASTPATRSTLSTIRRDPAIPAAAAASPGH
;
A
#
# COMPACT_ATOMS: atom_id res chain seq x y z
N MET A 1 34.24 72.02 3.65
CA MET A 1 33.95 70.65 3.09
C MET A 1 33.92 69.77 4.30
N ASN A 2 32.71 69.37 4.71
CA ASN A 2 32.46 68.80 6.05
C ASN A 2 32.95 67.33 6.15
N THR A 3 33.83 67.10 7.12
CA THR A 3 34.38 65.79 7.49
C THR A 3 33.32 64.76 7.93
N ASP A 4 32.08 65.17 8.20
CA ASP A 4 30.97 64.29 8.60
C ASP A 4 30.30 63.56 7.42
N PHE A 5 30.46 64.08 6.18
CA PHE A 5 29.91 63.44 4.99
C PHE A 5 30.69 62.19 4.55
N LEU A 6 32.00 62.16 4.88
CA LEU A 6 32.85 61.02 4.58
C LEU A 6 32.61 59.81 5.55
N LYS A 7 32.12 60.05 6.77
CA LYS A 7 31.84 58.99 7.75
C LYS A 7 30.54 58.30 7.48
N LEU A 8 29.54 58.92 6.84
CA LEU A 8 28.28 58.29 6.47
C LEU A 8 28.39 57.35 5.27
N ILE A 9 29.35 57.57 4.36
CA ILE A 9 29.58 56.69 3.19
C ILE A 9 30.28 55.39 3.61
N GLY A 10 31.11 55.44 4.68
CA GLY A 10 31.82 54.25 5.17
C GLY A 10 30.95 53.21 5.89
N ILE A 11 29.80 53.58 6.42
CA ILE A 11 28.91 52.67 7.16
C ILE A 11 27.89 51.97 6.24
N ALA A 12 27.53 52.58 5.10
CA ALA A 12 26.58 52.00 4.14
C ALA A 12 27.18 50.88 3.27
N ALA A 13 28.52 50.78 3.18
CA ALA A 13 29.20 49.77 2.35
C ALA A 13 29.46 48.41 3.04
N LEU A 14 29.21 48.30 4.36
CA LEU A 14 29.60 47.10 5.11
C LEU A 14 28.41 46.16 5.42
N THR A 15 27.19 46.47 4.96
CA THR A 15 26.00 45.63 5.22
C THR A 15 25.63 44.66 4.07
N ALA A 16 26.40 44.59 2.98
CA ALA A 16 26.03 43.90 1.77
C ALA A 16 26.65 42.48 1.60
N LEU A 17 27.34 41.92 2.59
CA LEU A 17 28.12 40.68 2.38
C LEU A 17 27.83 39.54 3.35
N ALA A 18 26.70 39.50 4.02
CA ALA A 18 26.26 38.31 4.75
C ALA A 18 25.21 37.52 3.95
N GLN A 19 25.50 37.22 2.68
CA GLN A 19 24.86 36.10 2.02
C GLN A 19 25.54 34.83 2.54
N GLY A 20 25.01 34.30 3.66
CA GLY A 20 25.49 33.08 4.29
C GLY A 20 25.67 31.98 3.25
N ALA A 21 26.77 31.27 3.33
CA ALA A 21 26.99 30.07 2.55
C ALA A 21 25.87 29.06 2.90
N ARG A 22 24.91 28.91 2.02
CA ARG A 22 23.78 27.96 2.20
C ARG A 22 24.07 26.70 1.42
N ALA A 23 23.74 25.58 2.03
CA ALA A 23 23.53 24.31 1.35
C ALA A 23 22.10 24.33 0.80
N GLU A 24 21.87 23.91 -0.44
CA GLU A 24 20.51 23.87 -0.99
C GLU A 24 20.45 22.89 -2.16
N LEU A 25 19.61 21.84 -2.04
CA LEU A 25 19.30 20.96 -3.14
C LEU A 25 18.07 21.45 -3.90
N LYS A 26 18.26 21.78 -5.18
CA LYS A 26 17.18 22.05 -6.11
C LYS A 26 16.81 20.75 -6.85
N TRP A 27 15.59 20.31 -6.69
CA TRP A 27 15.05 19.15 -7.41
C TRP A 27 14.46 19.59 -8.75
N GLU A 28 14.73 18.82 -9.82
CA GLU A 28 14.05 19.04 -11.11
C GLU A 28 12.55 18.75 -10.98
N GLN A 29 12.20 17.70 -10.22
CA GLN A 29 10.83 17.33 -9.89
C GLN A 29 10.81 16.51 -8.60
N THR A 30 9.77 16.67 -7.81
CA THR A 30 9.53 15.90 -6.57
C THR A 30 8.41 14.87 -6.72
N SER A 31 7.75 14.84 -7.88
CA SER A 31 6.70 13.87 -8.22
C SER A 31 6.90 13.35 -9.65
N VAL A 32 6.78 12.03 -9.80
CA VAL A 32 6.93 11.33 -11.10
C VAL A 32 5.72 10.44 -11.32
N ASP A 33 5.09 10.59 -12.49
CA ASP A 33 4.06 9.68 -12.97
C ASP A 33 4.71 8.56 -13.82
N LEU A 34 4.49 7.31 -13.40
CA LEU A 34 5.02 6.12 -14.07
C LEU A 34 3.90 5.29 -14.68
N LYS A 35 4.14 4.80 -15.89
CA LYS A 35 3.26 3.88 -16.60
C LYS A 35 4.10 2.69 -17.08
N PRO A 36 4.35 1.71 -16.20
CA PRO A 36 5.10 0.52 -16.58
C PRO A 36 4.39 -0.22 -17.71
N ALA A 37 5.17 -0.91 -18.53
CA ALA A 37 4.62 -1.76 -19.58
C ALA A 37 3.85 -2.93 -18.97
N LEU A 38 2.97 -3.52 -19.76
CA LEU A 38 2.18 -4.66 -19.34
C LEU A 38 3.10 -5.83 -18.97
N GLY A 39 2.99 -6.32 -17.73
CA GLY A 39 3.81 -7.41 -17.22
C GLY A 39 5.14 -7.00 -16.59
N ASP A 40 5.48 -5.73 -16.56
CA ASP A 40 6.66 -5.26 -15.83
C ASP A 40 6.58 -5.63 -14.35
N LYS A 41 7.72 -6.03 -13.80
CA LYS A 41 7.83 -6.41 -12.38
C LYS A 41 8.16 -5.22 -11.49
N GLN A 42 8.72 -4.17 -12.07
CA GLN A 42 9.22 -2.99 -11.38
C GLN A 42 8.89 -1.72 -12.15
N ALA A 43 8.76 -0.63 -11.41
CA ALA A 43 8.71 0.72 -11.95
C ALA A 43 9.81 1.55 -11.28
N VAL A 44 10.62 2.26 -12.09
CA VAL A 44 11.76 3.02 -11.61
C VAL A 44 11.53 4.50 -11.83
N ALA A 45 11.71 5.29 -10.80
CA ALA A 45 11.68 6.75 -10.84
C ALA A 45 13.07 7.32 -10.59
N HIS A 46 13.42 8.36 -11.33
CA HIS A 46 14.67 9.10 -11.22
C HIS A 46 14.34 10.53 -10.79
N PHE A 47 14.77 10.91 -9.59
CA PHE A 47 14.60 12.24 -9.04
C PHE A 47 15.94 12.96 -9.09
N LYS A 48 16.12 13.77 -10.12
CA LYS A 48 17.36 14.52 -10.33
C LYS A 48 17.38 15.77 -9.47
N TYR A 49 18.56 16.10 -8.99
CA TYR A 49 18.84 17.28 -8.18
C TYR A 49 20.16 17.96 -8.58
N GLU A 50 20.31 19.22 -8.16
CA GLU A 50 21.53 20.00 -8.24
C GLU A 50 21.73 20.73 -6.91
N ASN A 51 22.95 20.73 -6.36
CA ASN A 51 23.26 21.59 -5.24
C ASN A 51 23.53 23.01 -5.76
N ILE A 52 22.52 23.87 -5.64
CA ILE A 52 22.61 25.30 -6.01
C ILE A 52 23.19 26.17 -4.89
N GLY A 53 23.47 25.57 -3.73
CA GLY A 53 24.11 26.22 -2.60
C GLY A 53 25.62 26.45 -2.82
N LYS A 54 26.25 27.06 -1.81
CA LYS A 54 27.69 27.34 -1.80
C LYS A 54 28.48 26.37 -0.92
N THR A 55 27.80 25.52 -0.18
CA THR A 55 28.40 24.50 0.69
C THR A 55 27.96 23.10 0.28
N PRO A 56 28.75 22.07 0.55
CA PRO A 56 28.34 20.69 0.28
C PRO A 56 27.11 20.30 1.11
N VAL A 57 26.25 19.43 0.54
CA VAL A 57 25.11 18.80 1.18
C VAL A 57 25.42 17.32 1.41
N HIS A 58 25.13 16.80 2.61
CA HIS A 58 25.21 15.37 2.91
C HIS A 58 23.82 14.76 3.08
N PHE A 59 23.60 13.60 2.49
CA PHE A 59 22.39 12.81 2.70
C PHE A 59 22.47 12.05 4.03
N LYS A 60 21.62 12.42 5.01
CA LYS A 60 21.49 11.71 6.28
C LYS A 60 20.68 10.42 6.13
N SER A 61 19.63 10.47 5.32
CA SER A 61 18.83 9.28 5.02
C SER A 61 18.02 9.43 3.73
N VAL A 62 17.78 8.28 3.06
CA VAL A 62 16.86 8.14 1.93
C VAL A 62 15.97 6.93 2.24
N ARG A 63 14.70 7.15 2.59
CA ARG A 63 13.81 6.10 3.08
C ARG A 63 12.50 6.04 2.32
N ALA A 64 12.17 4.87 1.81
CA ALA A 64 10.88 4.60 1.20
C ALA A 64 9.79 4.36 2.26
N SER A 65 8.54 4.71 1.94
CA SER A 65 7.35 4.56 2.80
C SER A 65 6.91 3.11 3.02
N CYS A 66 7.43 2.15 2.25
CA CYS A 66 7.11 0.72 2.37
C CYS A 66 8.28 -0.15 1.95
N GLY A 67 8.33 -1.40 2.43
CA GLY A 67 9.29 -2.40 1.97
C GLY A 67 9.12 -2.83 0.50
N CYS A 68 8.07 -2.34 -0.18
CA CYS A 68 7.83 -2.59 -1.59
C CYS A 68 8.59 -1.62 -2.51
N THR A 69 9.27 -0.62 -1.96
CA THR A 69 10.05 0.37 -2.70
C THR A 69 11.45 0.45 -2.10
N ALA A 70 12.47 0.29 -2.92
CA ALA A 70 13.86 0.57 -2.58
C ALA A 70 14.21 1.98 -3.07
N ALA A 71 14.93 2.74 -2.27
CA ALA A 71 15.41 4.07 -2.65
C ALA A 71 16.88 4.23 -2.30
N GLN A 72 17.64 4.84 -3.18
CA GLN A 72 19.07 5.06 -3.00
C GLN A 72 19.51 6.35 -3.70
N THR A 73 20.56 6.97 -3.17
CA THR A 73 21.28 8.07 -3.83
C THR A 73 22.60 7.56 -4.39
N GLN A 74 23.07 8.16 -5.47
CA GLN A 74 24.37 7.83 -6.05
C GLN A 74 25.53 8.35 -5.18
N ASN A 75 25.35 9.52 -4.57
CA ASN A 75 26.37 10.20 -3.79
C ASN A 75 25.87 10.44 -2.36
N GLU A 76 26.71 10.16 -1.37
CA GLU A 76 26.42 10.55 0.03
C GLU A 76 26.64 12.03 0.29
N LYS A 77 27.49 12.68 -0.54
CA LYS A 77 27.85 14.08 -0.45
C LYS A 77 27.78 14.72 -1.83
N VAL A 78 27.23 15.92 -1.92
CA VAL A 78 27.02 16.68 -3.16
C VAL A 78 27.65 18.05 -3.01
N GLY A 79 28.70 18.33 -3.76
CA GLY A 79 29.40 19.63 -3.77
C GLY A 79 28.59 20.74 -4.44
N PRO A 80 28.97 22.02 -4.25
CA PRO A 80 28.35 23.16 -4.93
C PRO A 80 28.37 22.98 -6.46
N GLY A 81 27.22 23.16 -7.12
CA GLY A 81 27.03 22.97 -8.57
C GLY A 81 27.01 21.51 -9.03
N GLU A 82 27.21 20.57 -8.14
CA GLU A 82 27.17 19.13 -8.48
C GLU A 82 25.72 18.65 -8.65
N LYS A 83 25.54 17.77 -9.65
CA LYS A 83 24.25 17.14 -9.96
C LYS A 83 24.28 15.67 -9.58
N GLY A 84 23.10 15.13 -9.28
CA GLY A 84 22.92 13.71 -9.01
C GLY A 84 21.47 13.31 -9.08
N GLU A 85 21.18 12.10 -8.64
CA GLU A 85 19.81 11.59 -8.59
C GLU A 85 19.56 10.69 -7.38
N VAL A 86 18.33 10.67 -6.94
CA VAL A 86 17.76 9.61 -6.09
C VAL A 86 16.95 8.70 -6.98
N THR A 87 17.33 7.43 -7.03
CA THR A 87 16.60 6.40 -7.75
C THR A 87 15.65 5.68 -6.79
N ALA A 88 14.38 5.54 -7.19
CA ALA A 88 13.40 4.78 -6.43
C ALA A 88 12.81 3.66 -7.30
N THR A 89 12.98 2.41 -6.85
CA THR A 89 12.50 1.21 -7.53
C THR A 89 11.31 0.63 -6.79
N PHE A 90 10.14 0.71 -7.38
CA PHE A 90 8.91 0.13 -6.85
C PHE A 90 8.68 -1.27 -7.43
N ASN A 91 8.63 -2.29 -6.56
CA ASN A 91 8.27 -3.65 -6.94
C ASN A 91 6.75 -3.76 -7.08
N ILE A 92 6.28 -3.99 -8.30
CA ILE A 92 4.85 -4.04 -8.64
C ILE A 92 4.17 -5.24 -7.97
N GLY A 93 4.78 -6.43 -8.04
CA GLY A 93 4.19 -7.67 -7.54
C GLY A 93 2.84 -7.94 -8.21
N GLY A 94 1.84 -8.32 -7.43
CA GLY A 94 0.46 -8.55 -7.90
C GLY A 94 -0.46 -7.30 -7.85
N ARG A 95 0.09 -6.09 -7.74
CA ARG A 95 -0.70 -4.85 -7.63
C ARG A 95 -1.18 -4.39 -8.99
N THR A 96 -2.33 -3.74 -8.99
CA THR A 96 -2.95 -3.12 -10.18
C THR A 96 -3.49 -1.73 -9.84
N GLY A 97 -3.89 -0.97 -10.86
CA GLY A 97 -4.43 0.36 -10.69
C GLY A 97 -3.40 1.38 -10.25
N THR A 98 -3.87 2.49 -9.70
CA THR A 98 -3.00 3.58 -9.27
C THR A 98 -2.36 3.28 -7.91
N GLN A 99 -1.03 3.29 -7.86
CA GLN A 99 -0.22 3.14 -6.66
C GLN A 99 0.56 4.42 -6.42
N VAL A 100 0.51 4.95 -5.20
CA VAL A 100 1.31 6.09 -4.77
C VAL A 100 2.29 5.63 -3.70
N LYS A 101 3.58 5.92 -3.91
CA LYS A 101 4.65 5.63 -2.96
C LYS A 101 5.45 6.90 -2.74
N THR A 102 6.00 7.06 -1.54
CA THR A 102 6.83 8.20 -1.20
C THR A 102 8.21 7.77 -0.73
N VAL A 103 9.19 8.63 -0.98
CA VAL A 103 10.54 8.51 -0.47
C VAL A 103 10.85 9.80 0.29
N THR A 104 11.23 9.67 1.55
CA THR A 104 11.67 10.79 2.37
C THR A 104 13.20 10.88 2.29
N VAL A 105 13.68 12.01 1.84
CA VAL A 105 15.10 12.35 1.78
C VAL A 105 15.39 13.34 2.91
N GLN A 106 16.41 13.05 3.73
CA GLN A 106 16.90 13.94 4.76
C GLN A 106 18.36 14.30 4.51
N THR A 107 18.68 15.57 4.63
CA THR A 107 20.03 16.11 4.46
C THR A 107 20.51 16.83 5.72
N ASP A 108 21.74 17.30 5.70
CA ASP A 108 22.34 18.14 6.73
C ASP A 108 22.14 19.65 6.48
N ASP A 109 21.24 20.01 5.55
CA ASP A 109 20.90 21.41 5.29
C ASP A 109 20.52 22.10 6.61
N PRO A 110 21.14 23.23 6.95
CA PRO A 110 20.83 23.97 8.18
C PRO A 110 19.44 24.60 8.20
N ASP A 111 18.82 24.79 7.02
CA ASP A 111 17.45 25.28 6.92
C ASP A 111 16.46 24.09 7.03
N PRO A 112 15.64 24.03 8.10
CA PRO A 112 14.69 22.93 8.30
C PRO A 112 13.70 22.75 7.15
N SER A 113 13.40 23.81 6.38
CA SER A 113 12.50 23.76 5.23
C SER A 113 13.10 23.01 4.04
N HIS A 114 14.42 22.92 3.95
CA HIS A 114 15.16 22.23 2.90
C HIS A 114 15.78 20.91 3.38
N ALA A 115 15.90 20.74 4.70
CA ALA A 115 16.51 19.54 5.29
C ALA A 115 15.74 18.25 5.03
N THR A 116 14.45 18.34 4.71
CA THR A 116 13.62 17.17 4.43
C THR A 116 12.80 17.37 3.16
N THR A 117 12.97 16.48 2.19
CA THR A 117 12.21 16.49 0.93
C THR A 117 11.43 15.19 0.80
N MET A 118 10.16 15.30 0.43
CA MET A 118 9.32 14.15 0.10
C MET A 118 9.21 13.99 -1.43
N LEU A 119 9.68 12.87 -1.93
CA LEU A 119 9.59 12.49 -3.33
C LEU A 119 8.42 11.52 -3.52
N THR A 120 7.64 11.70 -4.59
CA THR A 120 6.41 10.93 -4.83
C THR A 120 6.49 10.17 -6.15
N LEU A 121 6.25 8.86 -6.09
CA LEU A 121 6.05 8.00 -7.26
C LEU A 121 4.57 7.69 -7.40
N LYS A 122 3.94 8.11 -8.48
CA LYS A 122 2.58 7.74 -8.83
C LYS A 122 2.64 6.78 -10.02
N THR A 123 2.33 5.51 -9.77
CA THR A 123 2.43 4.44 -10.77
C THR A 123 1.04 3.95 -11.15
N VAL A 124 0.71 4.00 -12.44
CA VAL A 124 -0.54 3.47 -12.99
C VAL A 124 -0.26 2.11 -13.63
N ILE A 125 -0.69 1.03 -12.95
CA ILE A 125 -0.43 -0.35 -13.35
C ILE A 125 -1.64 -0.91 -14.07
N THR A 126 -1.46 -1.24 -15.36
CA THR A 126 -2.50 -1.87 -16.15
C THR A 126 -2.61 -3.36 -15.78
N PRO A 127 -3.80 -3.87 -15.42
CA PRO A 127 -3.97 -5.28 -15.12
C PRO A 127 -3.78 -6.15 -16.37
N LEU A 128 -3.10 -7.28 -16.21
CA LEU A 128 -2.96 -8.30 -17.26
C LEU A 128 -4.28 -9.07 -17.45
N LEU A 129 -4.96 -9.34 -16.34
CA LEU A 129 -6.22 -10.09 -16.27
C LEU A 129 -7.10 -9.49 -15.17
N GLU A 130 -8.34 -9.19 -15.49
CA GLU A 130 -9.37 -8.79 -14.53
C GLU A 130 -10.28 -9.98 -14.25
N ILE A 131 -10.55 -10.27 -12.98
CA ILE A 131 -11.35 -11.42 -12.54
C ILE A 131 -12.53 -10.94 -11.72
N GLN A 132 -13.74 -11.28 -12.12
CA GLN A 132 -14.98 -10.91 -11.43
C GLN A 132 -16.04 -12.00 -11.52
N PRO A 133 -16.67 -12.36 -10.37
CA PRO A 133 -16.27 -12.04 -9.01
C PRO A 133 -14.98 -12.79 -8.60
N THR A 134 -14.26 -12.29 -7.61
CA THR A 134 -13.09 -12.99 -7.06
C THR A 134 -13.45 -14.08 -6.04
N LEU A 135 -14.74 -14.17 -5.66
CA LEU A 135 -15.29 -15.16 -4.76
C LEU A 135 -16.63 -15.68 -5.30
N VAL A 136 -16.76 -16.99 -5.40
CA VAL A 136 -18.05 -17.68 -5.58
C VAL A 136 -18.33 -18.53 -4.35
N PHE A 137 -19.60 -18.59 -3.91
CA PHE A 137 -19.94 -19.38 -2.72
C PHE A 137 -21.32 -20.04 -2.86
N TRP A 138 -21.51 -21.13 -2.13
CA TRP A 138 -22.76 -21.89 -1.97
C TRP A 138 -23.13 -21.91 -0.50
N GLN A 139 -24.42 -21.87 -0.21
CA GLN A 139 -24.91 -22.12 1.14
C GLN A 139 -24.80 -23.61 1.45
N ASN A 140 -24.74 -23.97 2.76
CA ASN A 140 -24.80 -25.36 3.16
C ASN A 140 -26.13 -25.98 2.68
N GLY A 141 -26.06 -27.11 1.95
CA GLY A 141 -27.20 -27.79 1.36
C GLY A 141 -27.79 -27.14 0.11
N GLU A 142 -27.21 -26.05 -0.41
CA GLU A 142 -27.60 -25.49 -1.71
C GLU A 142 -27.31 -26.49 -2.84
N GLU A 143 -28.14 -26.53 -3.89
CA GLU A 143 -27.87 -27.36 -5.04
C GLU A 143 -26.49 -27.03 -5.65
N PRO A 144 -25.61 -28.03 -5.90
CA PRO A 144 -24.25 -27.81 -6.37
C PRO A 144 -24.20 -27.39 -7.85
N LYS A 145 -24.95 -26.38 -8.24
CA LYS A 145 -24.93 -25.80 -9.60
C LYS A 145 -23.64 -25.00 -9.83
N PRO A 146 -23.12 -24.99 -11.08
CA PRO A 146 -21.96 -24.18 -11.42
C PRO A 146 -22.22 -22.69 -11.20
N LYS A 147 -21.25 -21.98 -10.63
CA LYS A 147 -21.20 -20.51 -10.58
C LYS A 147 -20.07 -19.99 -11.45
N ILE A 148 -20.28 -18.85 -12.08
CA ILE A 148 -19.39 -18.32 -13.09
C ILE A 148 -18.49 -17.23 -12.51
N ILE A 149 -17.21 -17.33 -12.82
CA ILE A 149 -16.22 -16.27 -12.69
C ILE A 149 -15.87 -15.83 -14.11
N THR A 150 -15.97 -14.55 -14.39
CA THR A 150 -15.53 -13.96 -15.66
C THR A 150 -14.09 -13.47 -15.51
N ALA A 151 -13.23 -13.85 -16.44
CA ALA A 151 -11.87 -13.38 -16.53
C ALA A 151 -11.71 -12.61 -17.86
N LYS A 152 -11.37 -11.33 -17.78
CA LYS A 152 -11.16 -10.45 -18.94
C LYS A 152 -9.69 -10.14 -19.10
N ALA A 153 -9.08 -10.63 -20.17
CA ALA A 153 -7.70 -10.37 -20.49
C ALA A 153 -7.53 -8.98 -21.12
N ASN A 154 -6.42 -8.33 -20.78
CA ASN A 154 -6.02 -7.13 -21.49
C ASN A 154 -5.79 -7.44 -22.97
N LYS A 155 -6.28 -6.58 -23.87
CA LYS A 155 -6.18 -6.78 -25.31
C LYS A 155 -4.73 -6.93 -25.81
N ASP A 156 -3.79 -6.28 -25.13
CA ASP A 156 -2.38 -6.27 -25.48
C ASP A 156 -1.59 -7.43 -24.83
N ALA A 157 -2.27 -8.27 -24.02
CA ALA A 157 -1.66 -9.38 -23.30
C ALA A 157 -1.50 -10.66 -24.14
N ALA A 158 -2.16 -10.74 -25.30
CA ALA A 158 -2.15 -11.91 -26.19
C ALA A 158 -2.49 -13.26 -25.51
N ILE A 159 -3.34 -13.22 -24.46
CA ILE A 159 -3.77 -14.41 -23.72
C ILE A 159 -4.80 -15.19 -24.56
N LYS A 160 -4.51 -16.47 -24.83
CA LYS A 160 -5.40 -17.35 -25.60
C LYS A 160 -6.04 -18.43 -24.74
N LYS A 161 -5.42 -18.76 -23.59
CA LYS A 161 -5.86 -19.84 -22.72
C LYS A 161 -5.67 -19.46 -21.25
N LEU A 162 -6.57 -19.93 -20.39
CA LEU A 162 -6.41 -19.92 -18.94
C LEU A 162 -6.41 -21.34 -18.41
N ASP A 163 -5.48 -21.66 -17.52
CA ASP A 163 -5.51 -22.86 -16.71
C ASP A 163 -5.97 -22.49 -15.29
N VAL A 164 -6.86 -23.29 -14.70
CA VAL A 164 -7.39 -23.05 -13.36
C VAL A 164 -7.14 -24.28 -12.50
N ILE A 165 -6.47 -24.06 -11.37
CA ILE A 165 -6.12 -25.10 -10.41
C ILE A 165 -6.82 -24.78 -9.09
N SER A 166 -7.62 -25.74 -8.60
CA SER A 166 -8.20 -25.67 -7.25
C SER A 166 -7.23 -26.23 -6.21
N SER A 167 -7.13 -25.57 -5.06
CA SER A 167 -6.30 -26.05 -3.93
C SER A 167 -6.84 -27.30 -3.25
N VAL A 168 -8.10 -27.67 -3.50
CA VAL A 168 -8.74 -28.88 -2.99
C VAL A 168 -9.57 -29.57 -4.08
N PRO A 169 -9.72 -30.92 -4.03
CA PRO A 169 -10.45 -31.68 -5.06
C PRO A 169 -11.98 -31.52 -4.99
N ASP A 170 -12.49 -30.84 -3.96
CA ASP A 170 -13.94 -30.65 -3.75
C ASP A 170 -14.57 -29.68 -4.75
N PHE A 171 -13.76 -28.87 -5.45
CA PHE A 171 -14.22 -28.00 -6.50
C PHE A 171 -13.59 -28.36 -7.84
N THR A 172 -14.42 -28.39 -8.86
CA THR A 172 -14.00 -28.49 -10.26
C THR A 172 -14.12 -27.12 -10.93
N ALA A 173 -13.21 -26.81 -11.84
CA ALA A 173 -13.26 -25.59 -12.63
C ALA A 173 -13.08 -25.94 -14.11
N LYS A 174 -13.96 -25.39 -14.96
CA LYS A 174 -13.88 -25.49 -16.42
C LYS A 174 -13.78 -24.12 -17.01
N VAL A 175 -12.91 -23.94 -18.01
CA VAL A 175 -12.72 -22.66 -18.70
C VAL A 175 -13.29 -22.79 -20.11
N ASP A 176 -14.17 -21.89 -20.46
CA ASP A 176 -14.76 -21.75 -21.80
C ASP A 176 -14.52 -20.30 -22.31
N ALA A 177 -14.63 -20.06 -23.61
CA ALA A 177 -14.62 -18.72 -24.16
C ALA A 177 -15.80 -17.91 -23.60
N GLY A 178 -15.55 -16.63 -23.33
CA GLY A 178 -16.58 -15.69 -22.89
C GLY A 178 -17.43 -15.14 -24.04
N SER A 179 -18.28 -14.18 -23.73
CA SER A 179 -19.20 -13.56 -24.67
C SER A 179 -18.54 -12.48 -25.53
N ALA A 180 -17.43 -11.94 -25.06
CA ALA A 180 -16.67 -10.88 -25.72
C ALA A 180 -15.23 -11.34 -26.08
N PRO A 181 -14.56 -10.66 -27.02
CA PRO A 181 -13.15 -10.88 -27.28
C PRO A 181 -12.31 -10.75 -25.99
N ASN A 182 -11.32 -11.62 -25.83
CA ASN A 182 -10.43 -11.67 -24.65
C ASN A 182 -11.16 -11.93 -23.31
N GLU A 183 -12.37 -12.45 -23.35
CA GLU A 183 -13.14 -12.85 -22.17
C GLU A 183 -13.16 -14.38 -22.05
N PHE A 184 -13.01 -14.86 -20.82
CA PHE A 184 -13.09 -16.26 -20.46
C PHE A 184 -14.14 -16.45 -19.36
N ARG A 185 -14.89 -17.55 -19.45
CA ARG A 185 -15.86 -17.97 -18.44
C ARG A 185 -15.30 -19.17 -17.69
N ILE A 186 -15.10 -19.00 -16.40
CA ILE A 186 -14.64 -20.06 -15.51
C ILE A 186 -15.86 -20.56 -14.74
N SER A 187 -16.32 -21.75 -15.11
CA SER A 187 -17.43 -22.44 -14.45
C SER A 187 -16.91 -23.25 -13.28
N VAL A 188 -17.18 -22.80 -12.07
CA VAL A 188 -16.75 -23.44 -10.83
C VAL A 188 -17.91 -24.20 -10.21
N GLN A 189 -17.70 -25.46 -9.84
CA GLN A 189 -18.74 -26.31 -9.28
C GLN A 189 -18.20 -27.11 -8.09
N PRO A 190 -18.88 -27.09 -6.92
CA PRO A 190 -18.57 -27.97 -5.81
C PRO A 190 -19.08 -29.40 -6.10
N ARG A 191 -18.38 -30.41 -5.59
CA ARG A 191 -18.85 -31.80 -5.62
C ARG A 191 -20.01 -32.03 -4.67
N ASP A 192 -19.96 -31.34 -3.54
CA ASP A 192 -20.92 -31.47 -2.44
C ASP A 192 -21.01 -30.14 -1.69
N THR A 193 -22.19 -29.83 -1.14
CA THR A 193 -22.47 -28.61 -0.36
C THR A 193 -22.93 -28.93 1.06
N SER A 194 -22.92 -30.21 1.46
CA SER A 194 -23.36 -30.63 2.81
C SER A 194 -22.38 -30.24 3.92
N ARG A 195 -21.12 -29.93 3.59
CA ARG A 195 -20.08 -29.56 4.52
C ARG A 195 -19.38 -28.25 4.09
N ALA A 196 -18.93 -27.49 5.07
CA ALA A 196 -18.15 -26.30 4.80
C ALA A 196 -16.79 -26.65 4.18
N VAL A 197 -16.47 -26.04 3.04
CA VAL A 197 -15.21 -26.22 2.33
C VAL A 197 -14.77 -24.89 1.74
N TYR A 198 -13.47 -24.63 1.74
CA TYR A 198 -12.84 -23.46 1.12
C TYR A 198 -11.76 -23.91 0.13
N ALA A 199 -11.73 -23.29 -1.03
CA ALA A 199 -10.69 -23.47 -2.03
C ALA A 199 -10.14 -22.13 -2.52
N THR A 200 -8.83 -22.08 -2.73
CA THR A 200 -8.20 -21.08 -3.58
C THR A 200 -8.13 -21.61 -5.00
N LEU A 201 -8.64 -20.84 -5.94
CA LEU A 201 -8.53 -21.10 -7.37
C LEU A 201 -7.35 -20.29 -7.91
N THR A 202 -6.32 -20.97 -8.39
CA THR A 202 -5.16 -20.33 -9.02
C THR A 202 -5.38 -20.30 -10.53
N ILE A 203 -5.57 -19.11 -11.10
CA ILE A 203 -5.79 -18.89 -12.52
C ILE A 203 -4.46 -18.50 -13.15
N LYS A 204 -4.03 -19.26 -14.16
CA LYS A 204 -2.77 -19.06 -14.89
C LYS A 204 -3.07 -18.76 -16.36
N PRO A 205 -2.76 -17.56 -16.86
CA PRO A 205 -2.82 -17.28 -18.29
C PRO A 205 -1.59 -17.86 -19.02
N ASP A 206 -1.76 -18.20 -20.29
CA ASP A 206 -0.70 -18.58 -21.22
C ASP A 206 0.08 -17.38 -21.76
N SER A 207 0.14 -16.31 -20.99
CA SER A 207 0.71 -15.01 -21.41
C SER A 207 2.20 -15.10 -21.70
N PRO A 208 2.64 -14.67 -22.89
CA PRO A 208 4.07 -14.57 -23.21
C PRO A 208 4.76 -13.42 -22.42
N VAL A 209 4.00 -12.45 -21.94
CA VAL A 209 4.53 -11.24 -21.28
C VAL A 209 5.01 -11.53 -19.87
N ASN A 210 4.34 -12.43 -19.15
CA ASN A 210 4.74 -12.83 -17.80
C ASN A 210 4.20 -14.22 -17.45
N THR A 211 4.98 -15.25 -17.74
CA THR A 211 4.62 -16.67 -17.52
C THR A 211 4.47 -17.06 -16.05
N ALA A 212 4.96 -16.23 -15.11
CA ALA A 212 4.88 -16.49 -13.68
C ALA A 212 3.66 -15.82 -13.01
N SER A 213 2.88 -15.03 -13.73
CA SER A 213 1.71 -14.35 -13.14
C SER A 213 0.59 -15.32 -12.88
N THR A 214 0.11 -15.34 -11.64
CA THR A 214 -1.05 -16.10 -11.21
C THR A 214 -2.07 -15.15 -10.58
N PHE A 215 -3.35 -15.47 -10.79
CA PHE A 215 -4.46 -14.63 -10.30
C PHE A 215 -5.33 -15.49 -9.39
N PRO A 216 -5.48 -15.11 -8.10
CA PRO A 216 -6.28 -15.87 -7.16
C PRO A 216 -7.77 -15.50 -7.29
N ALA A 217 -8.61 -16.54 -7.19
CA ALA A 217 -10.02 -16.41 -6.87
C ALA A 217 -10.35 -17.42 -5.77
N ALA A 218 -11.54 -17.34 -5.18
CA ALA A 218 -11.95 -18.24 -4.10
C ALA A 218 -13.27 -18.92 -4.43
N ALA A 219 -13.41 -20.17 -3.98
CA ALA A 219 -14.65 -20.92 -3.98
C ALA A 219 -14.94 -21.41 -2.56
N ARG A 220 -16.19 -21.30 -2.12
CA ARG A 220 -16.54 -21.64 -0.74
C ARG A 220 -17.92 -22.28 -0.63
N VAL A 221 -18.03 -23.37 0.14
CA VAL A 221 -19.29 -23.80 0.71
C VAL A 221 -19.36 -23.24 2.13
N MET A 222 -20.40 -22.46 2.43
CA MET A 222 -20.58 -21.82 3.72
C MET A 222 -20.91 -22.85 4.81
N PRO A 223 -20.53 -22.63 6.07
CA PRO A 223 -21.01 -23.45 7.17
C PRO A 223 -22.54 -23.33 7.29
N PRO A 224 -23.23 -24.32 7.88
CA PRO A 224 -24.64 -24.18 8.18
C PRO A 224 -24.88 -22.94 9.04
N ALA A 225 -26.02 -22.27 8.81
CA ALA A 225 -26.40 -21.13 9.63
C ALA A 225 -26.43 -21.55 11.11
N PRO A 226 -25.93 -20.72 12.03
CA PRO A 226 -26.08 -21.04 13.46
C PRO A 226 -27.56 -21.20 13.77
N THR A 227 -27.92 -22.36 14.30
CA THR A 227 -29.29 -22.58 14.81
C THR A 227 -29.57 -21.52 15.87
N PRO A 228 -30.68 -20.76 15.78
CA PRO A 228 -31.03 -19.84 16.85
C PRO A 228 -31.02 -20.64 18.16
N ALA A 229 -30.16 -20.24 19.10
CA ALA A 229 -30.18 -20.82 20.42
C ALA A 229 -31.61 -20.66 20.93
N THR A 230 -32.30 -21.79 21.15
CA THR A 230 -33.62 -21.79 21.78
C THR A 230 -33.44 -21.01 23.10
N ALA A 231 -34.04 -19.85 23.20
CA ALA A 231 -33.97 -19.05 24.40
C ALA A 231 -34.58 -19.93 25.53
N SER A 232 -33.69 -20.53 26.30
CA SER A 232 -34.11 -21.18 27.54
C SER A 232 -34.71 -20.07 28.40
N THR A 233 -36.03 -20.11 28.52
CA THR A 233 -36.81 -19.26 29.43
C THR A 233 -36.14 -19.33 30.79
N PRO A 234 -35.67 -18.24 31.36
CA PRO A 234 -35.15 -18.26 32.73
C PRO A 234 -36.27 -18.68 33.66
N ALA A 235 -36.13 -19.84 34.28
CA ALA A 235 -37.02 -20.29 35.33
C ALA A 235 -37.04 -19.20 36.41
N THR A 236 -38.19 -18.58 36.60
CA THR A 236 -38.47 -17.63 37.65
C THR A 236 -38.29 -18.33 39.00
N ARG A 237 -37.09 -18.19 39.56
CA ARG A 237 -36.85 -18.59 40.95
C ARG A 237 -37.27 -17.42 41.85
N SER A 238 -38.57 -17.49 42.23
CA SER A 238 -39.09 -16.68 43.34
C SER A 238 -38.49 -17.22 44.63
N THR A 239 -37.52 -16.50 45.18
CA THR A 239 -37.17 -16.62 46.61
C THR A 239 -37.22 -15.24 47.22
N LEU A 240 -38.35 -14.97 47.85
CA LEU A 240 -38.43 -13.99 48.93
C LEU A 240 -37.38 -14.40 49.97
N SER A 241 -36.40 -13.58 50.22
CA SER A 241 -35.54 -13.66 51.41
C SER A 241 -35.41 -12.28 52.02
N THR A 242 -36.02 -12.20 53.16
CA THR A 242 -36.07 -11.23 54.25
C THR A 242 -34.84 -10.33 54.37
N ILE A 243 -35.13 -9.03 54.37
CA ILE A 243 -34.22 -7.93 54.72
C ILE A 243 -33.86 -8.07 56.21
N ARG A 244 -32.56 -8.30 56.49
CA ARG A 244 -31.98 -7.91 57.79
C ARG A 244 -31.12 -6.69 57.59
N ARG A 245 -31.54 -5.58 58.23
CA ARG A 245 -30.71 -4.39 58.47
C ARG A 245 -29.77 -4.72 59.62
N ASP A 246 -28.51 -4.43 59.47
CA ASP A 246 -27.57 -4.16 60.55
C ASP A 246 -26.56 -3.05 60.17
N PRO A 247 -26.00 -2.34 61.19
CA PRO A 247 -25.80 -0.91 61.07
C PRO A 247 -24.37 -0.48 60.69
N ALA A 248 -24.25 0.80 60.42
CA ALA A 248 -23.07 1.56 60.02
C ALA A 248 -21.85 1.37 60.92
N ILE A 249 -20.67 1.37 60.30
CA ILE A 249 -19.35 1.68 60.90
C ILE A 249 -18.59 2.65 60.00
N PRO A 250 -17.83 3.60 60.56
CA PRO A 250 -17.52 4.87 59.94
C PRO A 250 -16.23 4.93 59.13
N ALA A 251 -16.09 6.05 58.42
CA ALA A 251 -14.96 6.45 57.64
C ALA A 251 -13.67 6.57 58.44
N ALA A 252 -12.56 6.15 57.87
CA ALA A 252 -11.24 6.60 58.27
C ALA A 252 -10.43 6.99 57.04
N ALA A 253 -9.81 8.12 57.16
CA ALA A 253 -9.11 8.95 56.19
C ALA A 253 -7.72 8.49 55.80
N ALA A 254 -7.29 9.00 54.66
CA ALA A 254 -5.96 9.50 54.29
C ALA A 254 -4.75 8.57 54.29
N ALA A 255 -4.04 8.50 53.16
CA ALA A 255 -2.73 9.11 52.94
C ALA A 255 -2.10 8.63 51.65
N SER A 256 -1.80 9.54 50.73
CA SER A 256 -0.63 9.42 49.83
C SER A 256 0.68 9.56 50.60
N PRO A 257 1.81 8.97 50.14
CA PRO A 257 2.80 9.66 49.33
C PRO A 257 3.36 8.75 48.25
N GLY A 258 3.73 9.17 47.01
CA GLY A 258 4.86 10.00 46.65
C GLY A 258 6.20 9.23 46.56
N HIS A 259 6.57 8.79 45.33
CA HIS A 259 7.89 8.92 44.71
C HIS A 259 7.79 8.67 43.24
#